data_ac90ef588da077780c6052faf54d5e98
#
_entry.id   ac90ef588da077780c6052faf54d5e98
#
_cell.length_a   1.000
_cell.length_b   1.000
_cell.length_c   1.000
_cell.angle_alpha   90.00
_cell.angle_beta   90.00
_cell.angle_gamma   90.00
#
_symmetry.space_group_name_H-M   'P 1'
#
loop_
_entity.id
_entity.type
_entity.pdbx_description
1 polymer ?
#
loop_
_entity_poly.entity_id
_entity_poly.type
_entity_poly.pdbx_seq_one_letter_code
_entity_poly.pdbx_strand_id
1 'polypeptide(L)'
;SLVGSEMCIRDSLSQNRPVEAREHVRRFHELFFTLAPDRAAIESNINRALFLCDKSAYHYSQDLQEKGYYNRVVAGNINQQVQVDSVVCDFDTYPYRVTTYARQMIIRESNVTERSLVTRCNLINSVRSDNNPQGFTMERFEIVENRDLRVIAR
;
A
#
# COMPACT_ATOMS: atom_id res chain seq x y z
N SER A 1 -37.30 -8.18 16.34
CA SER A 1 -37.67 -8.86 15.12
C SER A 1 -36.45 -9.12 14.23
N LEU A 2 -36.54 -10.05 13.32
CA LEU A 2 -35.49 -10.34 12.37
C LEU A 2 -35.14 -9.13 11.50
N VAL A 3 -36.12 -8.31 11.18
CA VAL A 3 -35.93 -7.10 10.38
C VAL A 3 -35.05 -6.09 11.10
N GLY A 4 -35.27 -5.89 12.38
CA GLY A 4 -34.44 -5.00 13.20
C GLY A 4 -33.00 -5.49 13.32
N SER A 5 -32.79 -6.80 13.46
CA SER A 5 -31.46 -7.39 13.53
C SER A 5 -30.70 -7.25 12.20
N GLU A 6 -31.38 -7.43 11.07
CA GLU A 6 -30.76 -7.24 9.76
C GLU A 6 -30.35 -5.80 9.54
N MET A 7 -31.16 -4.83 9.91
CA MET A 7 -30.83 -3.41 9.82
C MET A 7 -29.60 -3.05 10.66
N CYS A 8 -29.53 -3.55 11.90
CA CYS A 8 -28.37 -3.36 12.77
C CYS A 8 -27.10 -3.93 12.16
N ILE A 9 -27.16 -5.12 11.57
CA ILE A 9 -26.03 -5.76 10.92
C ILE A 9 -25.57 -4.94 9.72
N ARG A 10 -26.49 -4.44 8.89
CA ARG A 10 -26.16 -3.61 7.73
C ARG A 10 -25.51 -2.31 8.16
N ASP A 11 -26.04 -1.66 9.19
CA ASP A 11 -25.46 -0.42 9.70
C ASP A 11 -24.04 -0.65 10.24
N SER A 12 -23.83 -1.73 10.97
CA SER A 12 -22.54 -2.10 11.51
C SER A 12 -21.53 -2.37 10.39
N LEU A 13 -21.91 -3.14 9.35
CA LEU A 13 -21.06 -3.43 8.20
C LEU A 13 -20.76 -2.14 7.42
N SER A 14 -21.75 -1.28 7.22
CA SER A 14 -21.58 -0.01 6.52
C SER A 14 -20.59 0.91 7.24
N GLN A 15 -20.63 0.95 8.59
CA GLN A 15 -19.70 1.74 9.39
C GLN A 15 -18.30 1.18 9.39
N ASN A 16 -18.14 -0.16 9.32
CA ASN A 16 -16.85 -0.82 9.37
C ASN A 16 -16.13 -0.85 8.03
N ARG A 17 -16.87 -0.80 6.90
CA ARG A 17 -16.24 -0.87 5.56
C ARG A 17 -15.27 0.28 5.28
N PRO A 18 -15.54 1.55 5.64
CA PRO A 18 -14.54 2.60 5.47
C PRO A 18 -13.24 2.34 6.26
N VAL A 19 -13.34 1.83 7.49
CA VAL A 19 -12.17 1.48 8.30
C VAL A 19 -11.41 0.33 7.65
N GLU A 20 -12.11 -0.72 7.23
CA GLU A 20 -11.51 -1.87 6.57
C GLU A 20 -10.84 -1.48 5.24
N ALA A 21 -11.47 -0.60 4.47
CA ALA A 21 -10.93 -0.12 3.21
C ALA A 21 -9.60 0.63 3.42
N ARG A 22 -9.56 1.54 4.39
CA ARG A 22 -8.33 2.26 4.72
C ARG A 22 -7.24 1.31 5.21
N GLU A 23 -7.60 0.33 6.03
CA GLU A 23 -6.63 -0.67 6.53
C GLU A 23 -6.07 -1.52 5.41
N HIS A 24 -6.91 -1.92 4.44
CA HIS A 24 -6.47 -2.68 3.27
C HIS A 24 -5.41 -1.91 2.48
N VAL A 25 -5.67 -0.65 2.20
CA VAL A 25 -4.76 0.21 1.43
C VAL A 25 -3.48 0.50 2.22
N ARG A 26 -3.59 0.75 3.54
CA ARG A 26 -2.44 0.93 4.42
C ARG A 26 -1.54 -0.31 4.40
N ARG A 27 -2.13 -1.49 4.56
CA ARG A 27 -1.39 -2.76 4.57
C ARG A 27 -0.66 -2.97 3.24
N PHE A 28 -1.31 -2.66 2.12
CA PHE A 28 -0.65 -2.73 0.81
C PHE A 28 0.61 -1.86 0.78
N HIS A 29 0.51 -0.62 1.22
CA HIS A 29 1.64 0.30 1.20
C HIS A 29 2.76 -0.16 2.12
N GLU A 30 2.43 -0.65 3.30
CA GLU A 30 3.42 -1.16 4.25
C GLU A 30 4.17 -2.36 3.69
N LEU A 31 3.47 -3.27 3.02
CA LEU A 31 4.11 -4.44 2.39
C LEU A 31 4.92 -4.08 1.15
N PHE A 32 4.39 -3.21 0.32
CA PHE A 32 4.95 -2.92 -0.99
C PHE A 32 6.17 -2.00 -0.91
N PHE A 33 6.16 -1.06 0.02
CA PHE A 33 7.17 -0.01 0.13
C PHE A 33 8.15 -0.19 1.30
N THR A 34 8.02 -1.23 2.10
CA THR A 34 8.98 -1.55 3.16
C THR A 34 9.98 -2.56 2.61
N LEU A 35 11.24 -2.15 2.53
CA LEU A 35 12.30 -2.97 1.94
C LEU A 35 13.46 -3.12 2.94
N ALA A 36 13.89 -4.36 3.14
CA ALA A 36 15.13 -4.67 3.83
C ALA A 36 16.16 -5.11 2.78
N PRO A 37 17.48 -5.06 3.08
CA PRO A 37 18.50 -5.46 2.11
C PRO A 37 18.64 -7.00 2.08
N ASP A 38 17.55 -7.68 1.85
CA ASP A 38 17.42 -9.14 1.81
C ASP A 38 16.44 -9.48 0.70
N ARG A 39 16.93 -10.14 -0.34
CA ARG A 39 16.14 -10.47 -1.52
C ARG A 39 14.91 -11.32 -1.17
N ALA A 40 15.06 -12.30 -0.28
CA ALA A 40 13.95 -13.17 0.10
C ALA A 40 12.85 -12.39 0.83
N ALA A 41 13.23 -11.46 1.71
CA ALA A 41 12.28 -10.61 2.41
C ALA A 41 11.56 -9.66 1.44
N ILE A 42 12.27 -9.07 0.48
CA ILE A 42 11.67 -8.22 -0.55
C ILE A 42 10.63 -9.00 -1.34
N GLU A 43 10.99 -10.17 -1.85
CA GLU A 43 10.09 -11.00 -2.66
C GLU A 43 8.85 -11.41 -1.87
N SER A 44 9.03 -11.81 -0.61
CA SER A 44 7.92 -12.21 0.26
C SER A 44 6.94 -11.05 0.47
N ASN A 45 7.43 -9.87 0.81
CA ASN A 45 6.56 -8.71 1.05
C ASN A 45 5.87 -8.23 -0.22
N ILE A 46 6.58 -8.19 -1.34
CA ILE A 46 5.97 -7.81 -2.63
C ILE A 46 4.87 -8.81 -3.00
N ASN A 47 5.14 -10.10 -2.89
CA ASN A 47 4.14 -11.13 -3.22
C ASN A 47 2.90 -11.02 -2.35
N ARG A 48 3.05 -10.73 -1.06
CA ARG A 48 1.91 -10.52 -0.16
C ARG A 48 1.12 -9.27 -0.54
N ALA A 49 1.80 -8.20 -0.93
CA ALA A 49 1.14 -6.98 -1.40
C ALA A 49 0.32 -7.24 -2.68
N LEU A 50 0.82 -8.08 -3.58
CA LEU A 50 0.16 -8.35 -4.85
C LEU A 50 -1.19 -9.07 -4.70
N PHE A 51 -1.46 -9.72 -3.57
CA PHE A 51 -2.80 -10.26 -3.28
C PHE A 51 -3.84 -9.15 -3.04
N LEU A 52 -3.39 -7.93 -2.79
CA LEU A 52 -4.25 -6.80 -2.40
C LEU A 52 -4.52 -5.84 -3.57
N CYS A 53 -3.87 -6.06 -4.70
CA CYS A 53 -3.95 -5.16 -5.86
C CYS A 53 -4.02 -5.96 -7.16
N ASP A 54 -4.48 -5.33 -8.21
CA ASP A 54 -4.51 -5.90 -9.55
C ASP A 54 -3.11 -5.85 -10.20
N LYS A 55 -3.08 -6.10 -11.51
CA LYS A 55 -1.83 -6.13 -12.28
C LYS A 55 -1.05 -4.81 -12.27
N SER A 56 -1.67 -3.70 -11.94
CA SER A 56 -0.98 -2.40 -11.95
C SER A 56 0.19 -2.35 -10.96
N ALA A 57 0.02 -2.93 -9.76
CA ALA A 57 1.13 -3.02 -8.81
C ALA A 57 2.21 -3.99 -9.29
N TYR A 58 1.80 -5.11 -9.89
CA TYR A 58 2.74 -6.06 -10.46
C TYR A 58 3.60 -5.40 -11.55
N HIS A 59 2.99 -4.67 -12.46
CA HIS A 59 3.72 -3.97 -13.52
C HIS A 59 4.69 -2.95 -12.95
N TYR A 60 4.28 -2.21 -11.93
CA TYR A 60 5.16 -1.25 -11.27
C TYR A 60 6.37 -1.96 -10.64
N SER A 61 6.16 -3.07 -9.94
CA SER A 61 7.27 -3.82 -9.34
C SER A 61 8.22 -4.40 -10.39
N GLN A 62 7.68 -4.84 -11.55
CA GLN A 62 8.51 -5.33 -12.64
C GLN A 62 9.37 -4.22 -13.25
N ASP A 63 8.82 -3.02 -13.41
CA ASP A 63 9.57 -1.86 -13.88
C ASP A 63 10.72 -1.53 -12.93
N LEU A 64 10.48 -1.55 -11.63
CA LEU A 64 11.53 -1.33 -10.62
C LEU A 64 12.61 -2.41 -10.69
N GLN A 65 12.21 -3.66 -10.86
CA GLN A 65 13.15 -4.76 -10.98
C GLN A 65 14.03 -4.63 -12.24
N GLU A 66 13.43 -4.30 -13.37
CA GLU A 66 14.16 -4.11 -14.63
C GLU A 66 15.14 -2.94 -14.55
N LYS A 67 14.80 -1.88 -13.81
CA LYS A 67 15.67 -0.73 -13.56
C LYS A 67 16.75 -1.01 -12.52
N GLY A 68 16.75 -2.20 -11.92
CA GLY A 68 17.73 -2.60 -10.92
C GLY A 68 17.50 -2.02 -9.54
N TYR A 69 16.30 -1.52 -9.25
CA TYR A 69 16.02 -0.87 -7.96
C TYR A 69 16.22 -1.80 -6.78
N TYR A 70 15.64 -3.00 -6.83
CA TYR A 70 15.77 -3.97 -5.73
C TYR A 70 17.20 -4.47 -5.57
N ASN A 71 17.92 -4.65 -6.68
CA ASN A 71 19.32 -5.03 -6.63
C ASN A 71 20.18 -3.96 -5.93
N ARG A 72 19.90 -2.68 -6.17
CA ARG A 72 20.60 -1.59 -5.50
C ARG A 72 20.30 -1.55 -4.00
N VAL A 73 19.07 -1.85 -3.59
CA VAL A 73 18.69 -1.92 -2.19
C VAL A 73 19.52 -3.00 -1.47
N VAL A 74 19.61 -4.19 -2.06
CA VAL A 74 20.37 -5.30 -1.48
C VAL A 74 21.87 -4.98 -1.48
N ALA A 75 22.42 -4.57 -2.61
CA ALA A 75 23.85 -4.30 -2.75
C ALA A 75 24.31 -3.13 -1.89
N GLY A 76 23.48 -2.11 -1.75
CA GLY A 76 23.78 -0.91 -0.94
C GLY A 76 23.48 -1.05 0.53
N ASN A 77 23.01 -2.20 0.99
CA ASN A 77 22.57 -2.41 2.37
C ASN A 77 21.58 -1.33 2.81
N ILE A 78 20.59 -1.05 1.95
CA ILE A 78 19.62 0.01 2.13
C ILE A 78 18.38 -0.55 2.82
N ASN A 79 17.89 0.16 3.84
CA ASN A 79 16.58 -0.10 4.44
C ASN A 79 15.62 1.01 4.00
N GLN A 80 14.43 0.63 3.58
CA GLN A 80 13.37 1.57 3.24
C GLN A 80 12.18 1.31 4.15
N GLN A 81 11.70 2.34 4.79
CA GLN A 81 10.50 2.31 5.62
C GLN A 81 9.46 3.22 5.03
N VAL A 82 8.20 2.93 5.29
CA VAL A 82 7.08 3.77 4.88
C VAL A 82 6.22 4.09 6.09
N GLN A 83 5.78 5.34 6.16
CA GLN A 83 4.78 5.78 7.13
C GLN A 83 3.60 6.31 6.34
N VAL A 84 2.45 5.67 6.51
CA VAL A 84 1.20 6.11 5.89
C VAL A 84 0.58 7.15 6.81
N ASP A 85 0.49 8.39 6.33
CA ASP A 85 -0.07 9.49 7.11
C ASP A 85 -1.58 9.52 7.04
N SER A 86 -2.15 9.32 5.84
CA SER A 86 -3.60 9.26 5.68
C SER A 86 -3.99 8.49 4.42
N VAL A 87 -5.15 7.85 4.49
CA VAL A 87 -5.79 7.20 3.37
C VAL A 87 -7.17 7.85 3.20
N VAL A 88 -7.35 8.55 2.10
CA VAL A 88 -8.59 9.28 1.81
C VAL A 88 -9.39 8.49 0.78
N CYS A 89 -10.55 7.99 1.20
CA CYS A 89 -11.44 7.20 0.36
C CYS A 89 -12.69 8.00 0.04
N ASP A 90 -13.08 8.03 -1.23
CA ASP A 90 -14.36 8.55 -1.69
C ASP A 90 -15.29 7.37 -1.92
N PHE A 91 -16.30 7.24 -1.06
CA PHE A 91 -17.28 6.16 -1.12
C PHE A 91 -18.57 6.57 -1.86
N ASP A 92 -18.64 7.79 -2.38
CA ASP A 92 -19.84 8.28 -3.09
C ASP A 92 -19.99 7.65 -4.47
N THR A 93 -18.88 7.19 -5.05
CA THR A 93 -18.89 6.51 -6.35
C THR A 93 -18.24 5.13 -6.23
N TYR A 94 -18.67 4.20 -7.08
CA TYR A 94 -18.07 2.86 -7.15
C TYR A 94 -17.57 2.62 -8.57
N PRO A 95 -16.32 2.17 -8.79
CA PRO A 95 -15.31 1.82 -7.77
C PRO A 95 -14.92 3.01 -6.88
N TYR A 96 -14.60 2.73 -5.62
CA TYR A 96 -14.19 3.76 -4.66
C TYR A 96 -12.85 4.36 -5.11
N ARG A 97 -12.71 5.69 -4.98
CA ARG A 97 -11.47 6.37 -5.30
C ARG A 97 -10.67 6.59 -4.03
N VAL A 98 -9.38 6.25 -4.08
CA VAL A 98 -8.51 6.31 -2.91
C VAL A 98 -7.24 7.07 -3.24
N THR A 99 -6.90 8.02 -2.38
CA THR A 99 -5.62 8.73 -2.41
C THR A 99 -4.91 8.47 -1.09
N THR A 100 -3.66 8.03 -1.16
CA THR A 100 -2.85 7.74 0.02
C THR A 100 -1.68 8.72 0.09
N TYR A 101 -1.52 9.32 1.26
CA TYR A 101 -0.43 10.24 1.58
C TYR A 101 0.50 9.55 2.56
N ALA A 102 1.76 9.43 2.17
CA ALA A 102 2.77 8.71 2.94
C ALA A 102 4.13 9.36 2.81
N ARG A 103 5.06 8.91 3.63
CA ARG A 103 6.47 9.29 3.56
C ARG A 103 7.32 8.04 3.59
N GLN A 104 8.38 8.05 2.80
CA GLN A 104 9.38 6.99 2.79
C GLN A 104 10.65 7.49 3.45
N MET A 105 11.27 6.62 4.23
CA MET A 105 12.59 6.86 4.81
C MET A 105 13.54 5.85 4.16
N ILE A 106 14.49 6.36 3.38
CA ILE A 106 15.48 5.53 2.69
C ILE A 106 16.77 5.66 3.47
N ILE A 107 17.10 4.62 4.21
CA ILE A 107 18.19 4.60 5.19
C ILE A 107 19.40 3.94 4.54
N ARG A 108 20.41 4.75 4.26
CA ARG A 108 21.72 4.32 3.75
C ARG A 108 22.77 4.41 4.85
N GLU A 109 23.95 3.89 4.61
CA GLU A 109 25.03 3.93 5.61
C GLU A 109 25.39 5.36 6.01
N SER A 110 25.44 6.27 5.05
CA SER A 110 25.92 7.65 5.27
C SER A 110 24.81 8.66 5.46
N ASN A 111 23.57 8.35 5.08
CA ASN A 111 22.49 9.32 5.13
C ASN A 111 21.11 8.65 5.18
N VAL A 112 20.10 9.46 5.51
CA VAL A 112 18.70 9.08 5.44
C VAL A 112 18.01 10.09 4.54
N THR A 113 17.33 9.59 3.50
CA THR A 113 16.49 10.41 2.62
C THR A 113 15.04 10.26 3.04
N GLU A 114 14.38 11.38 3.32
CA GLU A 114 12.92 11.42 3.50
C GLU A 114 12.31 11.80 2.17
N ARG A 115 11.37 10.98 1.71
CA ARG A 115 10.75 11.13 0.39
C ARG A 115 9.24 11.12 0.52
N SER A 116 8.58 12.05 -0.19
CA SER A 116 7.11 12.03 -0.25
C SER A 116 6.63 10.83 -1.07
N LEU A 117 5.45 10.33 -0.74
CA LEU A 117 4.79 9.29 -1.50
C LEU A 117 3.30 9.57 -1.50
N VAL A 118 2.78 9.95 -2.65
CA VAL A 118 1.34 10.10 -2.84
C VAL A 118 0.93 9.13 -3.94
N THR A 119 -0.02 8.27 -3.62
CA THR A 119 -0.51 7.27 -4.57
C THR A 119 -2.02 7.41 -4.76
N ARG A 120 -2.50 6.89 -5.86
CA ARG A 120 -3.92 6.89 -6.18
C ARG A 120 -4.31 5.52 -6.73
N CYS A 121 -5.50 5.09 -6.39
CA CYS A 121 -6.06 3.85 -6.94
C CYS A 121 -7.58 3.89 -6.87
N ASN A 122 -8.19 2.94 -7.58
CA ASN A 122 -9.59 2.58 -7.35
C ASN A 122 -9.62 1.37 -6.42
N LEU A 123 -10.71 1.22 -5.69
CA LEU A 123 -10.89 0.10 -4.76
C LEU A 123 -12.24 -0.56 -5.07
N ILE A 124 -12.21 -1.88 -5.26
CA ILE A 124 -13.43 -2.67 -5.49
C ILE A 124 -13.58 -3.71 -4.39
N ASN A 125 -14.80 -4.16 -4.17
CA ASN A 125 -15.09 -5.25 -3.25
C ASN A 125 -14.59 -6.56 -3.84
N SER A 126 -14.07 -7.43 -2.99
CA SER A 126 -13.55 -8.74 -3.37
C SER A 126 -13.90 -9.76 -2.28
N VAL A 127 -13.66 -11.02 -2.55
CA VAL A 127 -13.91 -12.09 -1.57
C VAL A 127 -12.81 -12.06 -0.51
N ARG A 128 -13.19 -12.16 0.76
CA ARG A 128 -12.25 -12.26 1.87
C ARG A 128 -11.52 -13.60 1.83
N SER A 129 -10.25 -13.57 2.17
CA SER A 129 -9.41 -14.77 2.28
C SER A 129 -8.27 -14.48 3.27
N ASP A 130 -7.48 -15.51 3.58
CA ASP A 130 -6.33 -15.34 4.47
C ASP A 130 -5.31 -14.32 3.93
N ASN A 131 -5.16 -14.27 2.61
CA ASN A 131 -4.26 -13.32 1.95
C ASN A 131 -4.90 -11.96 1.67
N ASN A 132 -6.20 -11.84 1.87
CA ASN A 132 -6.99 -10.64 1.61
C ASN A 132 -8.10 -10.51 2.65
N PRO A 133 -7.74 -10.25 3.91
CA PRO A 133 -8.72 -10.35 5.01
C PRO A 133 -9.79 -9.27 5.00
N GLN A 134 -9.52 -8.09 4.46
CA GLN A 134 -10.53 -7.03 4.37
C GLN A 134 -11.46 -7.18 3.17
N GLY A 135 -11.08 -8.00 2.18
CA GLY A 135 -11.94 -8.28 1.03
C GLY A 135 -12.10 -7.13 0.07
N PHE A 136 -10.98 -6.53 -0.34
CA PHE A 136 -10.94 -5.51 -1.39
C PHE A 136 -9.86 -5.84 -2.41
N THR A 137 -9.95 -5.23 -3.59
CA THR A 137 -8.88 -5.24 -4.58
C THR A 137 -8.63 -3.81 -5.03
N MET A 138 -7.38 -3.38 -4.92
CA MET A 138 -6.94 -2.12 -5.49
C MET A 138 -6.77 -2.27 -7.00
N GLU A 139 -7.20 -1.27 -7.75
CA GLU A 139 -7.08 -1.25 -9.20
C GLU A 139 -6.43 0.05 -9.65
N ARG A 140 -5.73 0.00 -10.79
CA ARG A 140 -5.13 1.18 -11.40
C ARG A 140 -4.26 1.95 -10.41
N PHE A 141 -3.43 1.20 -9.69
CA PHE A 141 -2.48 1.80 -8.76
C PHE A 141 -1.48 2.65 -9.54
N GLU A 142 -1.29 3.90 -9.09
CA GLU A 142 -0.31 4.80 -9.67
C GLU A 142 0.33 5.67 -8.60
N ILE A 143 1.57 6.05 -8.84
CA ILE A 143 2.28 6.99 -7.97
C ILE A 143 2.09 8.38 -8.56
N VAL A 144 1.52 9.28 -7.76
CA VAL A 144 1.23 10.67 -8.15
C VAL A 144 2.41 11.58 -7.82
N GLU A 145 3.02 11.36 -6.65
CA GLU A 145 4.18 12.13 -6.21
C GLU A 145 5.14 11.21 -5.48
N ASN A 146 6.43 11.33 -5.82
CA ASN A 146 7.49 10.58 -5.12
C ASN A 146 8.78 11.38 -5.30
N ARG A 147 9.05 12.30 -4.36
CA ARG A 147 10.20 13.21 -4.45
C ARG A 147 10.91 13.32 -3.13
N ASP A 148 12.20 13.58 -3.20
CA ASP A 148 13.02 13.80 -2.01
C ASP A 148 12.61 15.10 -1.34
N LEU A 149 12.33 15.04 -0.04
CA LEU A 149 11.99 16.19 0.78
C LEU A 149 13.23 16.74 1.47
N ARG A 150 14.08 15.84 1.99
CA ARG A 150 15.33 16.21 2.64
C ARG A 150 16.26 15.00 2.74
N VAL A 151 17.55 15.30 2.90
CA VAL A 151 18.58 14.30 3.16
C VAL A 151 19.29 14.68 4.45
N ILE A 152 19.39 13.74 5.37
CA ILE A 152 20.00 13.96 6.69
C ILE A 152 21.22 13.05 6.78
N ALA A 153 22.37 13.62 7.11
CA ALA A 153 23.60 12.86 7.33
C ALA A 153 23.49 12.02 8.62
N ARG A 154 24.05 10.85 8.58
CA ARG A 154 24.09 9.95 9.75
C ARG A 154 25.40 10.11 10.50
#